data_de5d7b402c44f893f1dbaf41e4957e9b
#
_entry.id   de5d7b402c44f893f1dbaf41e4957e9b
#
_cell.length_a   1.000
_cell.length_b   1.000
_cell.length_c   1.000
_cell.angle_alpha   90.00
_cell.angle_beta   90.00
_cell.angle_gamma   90.00
#
_symmetry.space_group_name_H-M   'P 1'
#
loop_
_entity.id
_entity.type
_entity.pdbx_description
1 polymer ?
#
loop_
_entity_poly.entity_id
_entity_poly.type
_entity_poly.pdbx_seq_one_letter_code
_entity_poly.pdbx_strand_id
1 'polypeptide(L)'
;MHSVADNVSWIEALTPWPEEFGLGRMRQLLTELGDPQNPFRAVHVVGTNGKTTTTRMCAVLLAAEGKTVGAYTSPHVTGWAERIQVNGEPVDLEAALARVRPAAEAVGATQFEALTAAALAEFRAAGVDAAVVEAGLGGRLDATNVLDAPVVVLTNVDLEHTDVLGGTREEIAREKLAVMRPGATAVLGEPEWEELARQAGAAAVVVTGRSNLALAVAAAESFLGKQVDPAPAEDATVPGRLERVGDSPLEIWDGAHNLGGVGYVLARLPSRRYVVVASILADKDVDGMLAALSALGDTFVATLSTNSRALAAGELAAKAGRFFDRVETVADPAEAVEQARALAGTGGAVLVTGSLYLLADLATVRPQAPVP
;
A
#
# COMPACT_ATOMS: atom_id res chain seq x y z
N MET A 1 -12.86 -0.48 37.67
CA MET A 1 -12.91 -1.36 36.49
C MET A 1 -12.92 -0.42 35.28
N HIS A 2 -11.76 -0.09 34.73
CA HIS A 2 -11.70 0.61 33.45
C HIS A 2 -12.08 -0.41 32.39
N SER A 3 -13.14 -0.13 31.64
CA SER A 3 -13.44 -0.83 30.40
C SER A 3 -12.12 -0.93 29.61
N VAL A 4 -11.72 -2.14 29.25
CA VAL A 4 -10.64 -2.36 28.29
C VAL A 4 -11.16 -1.73 27.00
N ALA A 5 -10.84 -0.45 26.79
CA ALA A 5 -11.09 0.16 25.49
C ALA A 5 -10.26 -0.65 24.52
N ASP A 6 -10.92 -1.28 23.57
CA ASP A 6 -10.38 -1.97 22.43
C ASP A 6 -9.23 -1.15 21.85
N ASN A 7 -8.03 -1.74 21.75
CA ASN A 7 -6.86 -1.01 21.27
C ASN A 7 -7.01 -0.63 19.80
N VAL A 8 -7.85 -1.33 19.05
CA VAL A 8 -8.22 -0.94 17.67
C VAL A 8 -9.01 0.36 17.70
N SER A 9 -10.02 0.50 18.56
CA SER A 9 -10.73 1.78 18.72
C SER A 9 -9.81 2.92 19.19
N TRP A 10 -8.80 2.61 20.03
CA TRP A 10 -7.80 3.59 20.42
C TRP A 10 -6.96 4.07 19.24
N ILE A 11 -6.44 3.14 18.40
CA ILE A 11 -5.61 3.53 17.25
C ILE A 11 -6.42 4.32 16.21
N GLU A 12 -7.71 4.01 16.04
CA GLU A 12 -8.61 4.74 15.15
C GLU A 12 -8.90 6.17 15.61
N ALA A 13 -8.88 6.40 16.91
CA ALA A 13 -9.10 7.72 17.50
C ALA A 13 -7.85 8.63 17.41
N LEU A 14 -6.67 8.08 17.11
CA LEU A 14 -5.46 8.89 16.97
C LEU A 14 -5.48 9.70 15.66
N THR A 15 -4.89 10.89 15.71
CA THR A 15 -4.66 11.72 14.53
C THR A 15 -3.80 10.98 13.51
N PRO A 16 -4.25 10.82 12.26
CA PRO A 16 -3.46 10.10 11.24
C PRO A 16 -2.16 10.83 10.88
N TRP A 17 -2.15 12.17 10.94
CA TRP A 17 -1.04 13.02 10.56
C TRP A 17 -0.61 13.93 11.72
N PRO A 18 0.69 14.19 11.89
CA PRO A 18 1.17 15.16 12.85
C PRO A 18 0.89 16.61 12.39
N GLU A 19 0.78 17.53 13.33
CA GLU A 19 0.75 18.96 13.00
C GLU A 19 2.08 19.41 12.37
N GLU A 20 3.20 18.88 12.88
CA GLU A 20 4.54 19.10 12.35
C GLU A 20 5.21 17.75 12.05
N PHE A 21 5.66 17.58 10.79
CA PHE A 21 6.39 16.39 10.37
C PHE A 21 7.80 16.38 11.00
N GLY A 22 8.21 15.22 11.49
CA GLY A 22 9.53 15.05 12.09
C GLY A 22 9.72 13.68 12.72
N LEU A 23 10.96 13.25 12.88
CA LEU A 23 11.30 11.94 13.45
C LEU A 23 11.53 11.97 14.98
N GLY A 24 11.47 13.15 15.61
CA GLY A 24 11.77 13.31 17.05
C GLY A 24 10.87 12.44 17.92
N ARG A 25 9.56 12.55 17.73
CA ARG A 25 8.54 11.80 18.48
C ARG A 25 8.65 10.28 18.22
N MET A 26 8.82 9.85 16.96
CA MET A 26 9.02 8.44 16.63
C MET A 26 10.28 7.87 17.31
N ARG A 27 11.40 8.57 17.29
CA ARG A 27 12.64 8.15 17.97
C ARG A 27 12.47 8.06 19.48
N GLN A 28 11.79 9.02 20.11
CA GLN A 28 11.47 8.96 21.52
C GLN A 28 10.60 7.76 21.85
N LEU A 29 9.53 7.51 21.06
CA LEU A 29 8.68 6.34 21.21
C LEU A 29 9.47 5.03 21.15
N LEU A 30 10.36 4.88 20.16
CA LEU A 30 11.18 3.68 20.03
C LEU A 30 12.17 3.50 21.19
N THR A 31 12.75 4.60 21.69
CA THR A 31 13.63 4.57 22.87
C THR A 31 12.87 4.06 24.10
N GLU A 32 11.65 4.52 24.34
CA GLU A 32 10.79 4.05 25.45
C GLU A 32 10.47 2.54 25.31
N LEU A 33 10.42 2.02 24.07
CA LEU A 33 10.21 0.60 23.75
C LEU A 33 11.52 -0.22 23.72
N GLY A 34 12.66 0.39 24.03
CA GLY A 34 13.98 -0.26 24.05
C GLY A 34 14.55 -0.50 22.65
N ASP A 35 14.29 0.40 21.72
CA ASP A 35 14.80 0.38 20.34
C ASP A 35 14.56 -0.94 19.58
N PRO A 36 13.29 -1.33 19.39
CA PRO A 36 12.92 -2.63 18.83
C PRO A 36 13.39 -2.84 17.39
N GLN A 37 13.77 -1.80 16.66
CA GLN A 37 14.25 -1.86 15.27
C GLN A 37 15.69 -2.35 15.14
N ASN A 38 16.50 -2.34 16.19
CA ASN A 38 17.94 -2.60 16.12
C ASN A 38 18.33 -4.07 15.87
N PRO A 39 17.57 -5.10 16.33
CA PRO A 39 18.03 -6.50 16.25
C PRO A 39 17.96 -7.12 14.86
N PHE A 40 17.23 -6.56 13.91
CA PHE A 40 17.02 -7.15 12.59
C PHE A 40 17.46 -6.21 11.46
N ARG A 41 17.73 -6.79 10.28
CA ARG A 41 18.02 -6.05 9.06
C ARG A 41 16.71 -5.76 8.31
N ALA A 42 16.66 -4.66 7.57
CA ALA A 42 15.44 -4.26 6.85
C ALA A 42 15.68 -4.08 5.35
N VAL A 43 14.62 -4.35 4.57
CA VAL A 43 14.41 -3.80 3.22
C VAL A 43 13.38 -2.68 3.36
N HIS A 44 13.74 -1.46 2.96
CA HIS A 44 12.86 -0.31 3.06
C HIS A 44 12.29 0.04 1.68
N VAL A 45 10.97 0.00 1.54
CA VAL A 45 10.28 0.19 0.26
C VAL A 45 9.61 1.55 0.22
N VAL A 46 10.10 2.41 -0.67
CA VAL A 46 9.56 3.75 -0.95
C VAL A 46 9.07 3.83 -2.40
N GLY A 47 8.27 4.83 -2.73
CA GLY A 47 7.76 5.04 -4.08
C GLY A 47 6.37 5.65 -4.09
N THR A 48 5.79 5.87 -5.27
CA THR A 48 4.41 6.34 -5.42
C THR A 48 3.46 5.16 -5.49
N ASN A 49 3.57 4.30 -6.47
CA ASN A 49 2.73 3.12 -6.67
C ASN A 49 3.54 1.83 -6.51
N GLY A 50 2.87 0.72 -6.20
CA GLY A 50 3.49 -0.62 -6.15
C GLY A 50 4.21 -0.97 -4.85
N LYS A 51 4.33 -0.07 -3.88
CA LYS A 51 5.02 -0.31 -2.60
C LYS A 51 4.52 -1.56 -1.88
N THR A 52 3.22 -1.63 -1.58
CA THR A 52 2.61 -2.75 -0.85
C THR A 52 2.86 -4.09 -1.54
N THR A 53 2.65 -4.14 -2.86
CA THR A 53 2.87 -5.36 -3.65
C THR A 53 4.33 -5.77 -3.62
N THR A 54 5.26 -4.84 -3.82
CA THR A 54 6.70 -5.12 -3.76
C THR A 54 7.13 -5.57 -2.36
N THR A 55 6.60 -4.95 -1.30
CA THR A 55 6.85 -5.35 0.11
C THR A 55 6.39 -6.78 0.35
N ARG A 56 5.17 -7.14 -0.03
CA ARG A 56 4.62 -8.49 0.15
C ARG A 56 5.40 -9.53 -0.64
N MET A 57 5.66 -9.29 -1.92
CA MET A 57 6.43 -10.19 -2.78
C MET A 57 7.86 -10.40 -2.23
N CYS A 58 8.54 -9.33 -1.80
CA CYS A 58 9.86 -9.44 -1.21
C CYS A 58 9.84 -10.26 0.09
N ALA A 59 8.83 -10.05 0.95
CA ALA A 59 8.68 -10.84 2.18
C ALA A 59 8.47 -12.33 1.89
N VAL A 60 7.64 -12.67 0.90
CA VAL A 60 7.43 -14.07 0.46
C VAL A 60 8.74 -14.69 -0.04
N LEU A 61 9.52 -13.97 -0.86
CA LEU A 61 10.81 -14.47 -1.37
C LEU A 61 11.81 -14.72 -0.24
N LEU A 62 11.93 -13.80 0.71
CA LEU A 62 12.83 -13.98 1.87
C LEU A 62 12.38 -15.14 2.76
N ALA A 63 11.07 -15.33 2.93
CA ALA A 63 10.53 -16.46 3.70
C ALA A 63 10.78 -17.81 2.99
N ALA A 64 10.65 -17.86 1.65
CA ALA A 64 10.99 -19.05 0.86
C ALA A 64 12.47 -19.44 0.98
N GLU A 65 13.35 -18.47 1.25
CA GLU A 65 14.78 -18.68 1.54
C GLU A 65 15.08 -19.03 3.01
N GLY A 66 14.05 -19.40 3.77
CA GLY A 66 14.16 -19.88 5.15
C GLY A 66 14.36 -18.80 6.20
N LYS A 67 14.02 -17.52 5.88
CA LYS A 67 14.06 -16.43 6.85
C LYS A 67 12.75 -16.30 7.60
N THR A 68 12.83 -15.92 8.87
CA THR A 68 11.67 -15.39 9.60
C THR A 68 11.52 -13.94 9.22
N VAL A 69 10.38 -13.59 8.58
CA VAL A 69 10.21 -12.27 7.93
C VAL A 69 9.05 -11.51 8.54
N GLY A 70 9.32 -10.27 8.95
CA GLY A 70 8.31 -9.27 9.26
C GLY A 70 7.96 -8.45 8.01
N ALA A 71 6.68 -8.23 7.74
CA ALA A 71 6.20 -7.33 6.69
C ALA A 71 5.30 -6.25 7.26
N TYR A 72 5.61 -4.97 6.97
CA TYR A 72 4.79 -3.82 7.35
C TYR A 72 4.34 -3.08 6.12
N THR A 73 3.01 -2.91 5.97
CA THR A 73 2.38 -2.31 4.78
C THR A 73 1.34 -1.26 5.17
N SER A 74 1.05 -0.31 4.25
CA SER A 74 0.02 0.71 4.42
C SER A 74 -0.50 1.25 3.08
N PRO A 75 -1.79 1.65 3.00
CA PRO A 75 -2.85 1.37 3.95
C PRO A 75 -3.31 -0.10 3.87
N HIS A 76 -4.34 -0.48 4.62
CA HIS A 76 -5.00 -1.78 4.53
C HIS A 76 -6.26 -1.75 3.65
N VAL A 77 -6.71 -2.92 3.22
CA VAL A 77 -7.99 -3.16 2.55
C VAL A 77 -8.89 -4.03 3.44
N THR A 78 -8.37 -5.11 3.99
CA THR A 78 -9.15 -6.10 4.75
C THR A 78 -9.23 -5.80 6.25
N GLY A 79 -8.50 -4.81 6.73
CA GLY A 79 -8.51 -4.37 8.14
C GLY A 79 -7.10 -4.11 8.68
N TRP A 80 -7.05 -3.55 9.88
CA TRP A 80 -5.80 -3.09 10.51
C TRP A 80 -4.74 -4.18 10.67
N ALA A 81 -5.14 -5.42 10.96
CA ALA A 81 -4.23 -6.56 11.14
C ALA A 81 -3.45 -6.90 9.86
N GLU A 82 -3.99 -6.56 8.68
CA GLU A 82 -3.30 -6.72 7.40
C GLU A 82 -1.94 -6.02 7.37
N ARG A 83 -1.80 -4.90 8.10
CA ARG A 83 -0.60 -4.04 8.03
C ARG A 83 0.64 -4.66 8.62
N ILE A 84 0.51 -5.57 9.58
CA ILE A 84 1.64 -6.17 10.31
C ILE A 84 1.56 -7.68 10.19
N GLN A 85 2.54 -8.28 9.52
CA GLN A 85 2.59 -9.74 9.34
C GLN A 85 3.96 -10.28 9.73
N VAL A 86 3.95 -11.52 10.22
CA VAL A 86 5.17 -12.33 10.42
C VAL A 86 4.99 -13.62 9.63
N ASN A 87 5.91 -13.91 8.72
CA ASN A 87 5.86 -15.05 7.80
C ASN A 87 4.53 -15.16 7.01
N GLY A 88 3.99 -14.00 6.59
CA GLY A 88 2.74 -13.92 5.83
C GLY A 88 1.46 -13.93 6.67
N GLU A 89 1.53 -14.28 7.96
CA GLU A 89 0.38 -14.30 8.85
C GLU A 89 0.22 -12.97 9.60
N PRO A 90 -1.00 -12.41 9.69
CA PRO A 90 -1.27 -11.23 10.51
C PRO A 90 -0.94 -11.50 11.99
N VAL A 91 -0.35 -10.51 12.65
CA VAL A 91 -0.11 -10.59 14.11
C VAL A 91 -1.40 -10.39 14.90
N ASP A 92 -1.39 -10.79 16.19
CA ASP A 92 -2.43 -10.35 17.13
C ASP A 92 -2.32 -8.83 17.34
N LEU A 93 -3.13 -8.10 16.59
CA LEU A 93 -3.09 -6.64 16.57
C LEU A 93 -3.43 -6.04 17.93
N GLU A 94 -4.39 -6.62 18.68
CA GLU A 94 -4.76 -6.15 20.01
C GLU A 94 -3.57 -6.23 20.97
N ALA A 95 -2.87 -7.36 20.96
CA ALA A 95 -1.66 -7.55 21.78
C ALA A 95 -0.53 -6.62 21.33
N ALA A 96 -0.33 -6.45 20.01
CA ALA A 96 0.68 -5.56 19.46
C ALA A 96 0.45 -4.10 19.86
N LEU A 97 -0.78 -3.62 19.74
CA LEU A 97 -1.17 -2.26 20.14
C LEU A 97 -1.09 -2.07 21.66
N ALA A 98 -1.56 -3.03 22.45
CA ALA A 98 -1.46 -2.98 23.91
C ALA A 98 -0.03 -2.82 24.41
N ARG A 99 0.93 -3.44 23.72
CA ARG A 99 2.37 -3.37 24.03
C ARG A 99 2.94 -1.97 23.89
N VAL A 100 2.50 -1.21 22.89
CA VAL A 100 3.07 0.11 22.56
C VAL A 100 2.25 1.27 23.10
N ARG A 101 0.97 1.06 23.40
CA ARG A 101 0.02 2.10 23.80
C ARG A 101 0.51 2.99 24.94
N PRO A 102 1.05 2.49 26.08
CA PRO A 102 1.48 3.34 27.16
C PRO A 102 2.59 4.34 26.73
N ALA A 103 3.58 3.88 25.96
CA ALA A 103 4.64 4.72 25.44
C ALA A 103 4.14 5.69 24.36
N ALA A 104 3.24 5.23 23.48
CA ALA A 104 2.64 6.04 22.43
C ALA A 104 1.80 7.19 22.99
N GLU A 105 1.00 6.94 24.03
CA GLU A 105 0.23 7.96 24.75
C GLU A 105 1.15 8.96 25.45
N ALA A 106 2.24 8.49 26.08
CA ALA A 106 3.18 9.35 26.79
C ALA A 106 3.90 10.36 25.87
N VAL A 107 4.19 9.97 24.61
CA VAL A 107 4.85 10.85 23.65
C VAL A 107 3.87 11.60 22.73
N GLY A 108 2.58 11.33 22.82
CA GLY A 108 1.55 11.88 21.92
C GLY A 108 1.73 11.42 20.47
N ALA A 109 1.97 10.11 20.28
CA ALA A 109 2.20 9.53 18.97
C ALA A 109 0.97 9.65 18.06
N THR A 110 1.20 9.87 16.77
CA THR A 110 0.16 9.76 15.73
C THR A 110 -0.19 8.30 15.46
N GLN A 111 -1.30 8.08 14.77
CA GLN A 111 -1.76 6.75 14.36
C GLN A 111 -0.66 5.97 13.60
N PHE A 112 -0.01 6.62 12.63
CA PHE A 112 1.01 5.96 11.81
C PHE A 112 2.29 5.67 12.61
N GLU A 113 2.70 6.56 13.52
CA GLU A 113 3.85 6.32 14.40
C GLU A 113 3.58 5.17 15.38
N ALA A 114 2.40 5.12 15.99
CA ALA A 114 2.02 4.04 16.91
C ALA A 114 1.97 2.67 16.19
N LEU A 115 1.39 2.61 14.98
CA LEU A 115 1.36 1.39 14.17
C LEU A 115 2.76 0.95 13.72
N THR A 116 3.61 1.90 13.31
CA THR A 116 5.00 1.60 12.95
C THR A 116 5.76 1.04 14.15
N ALA A 117 5.61 1.64 15.32
CA ALA A 117 6.23 1.14 16.54
C ALA A 117 5.71 -0.25 16.94
N ALA A 118 4.40 -0.51 16.79
CA ALA A 118 3.80 -1.82 17.02
C ALA A 118 4.40 -2.89 16.09
N ALA A 119 4.54 -2.57 14.79
CA ALA A 119 5.16 -3.48 13.84
C ALA A 119 6.62 -3.83 14.23
N LEU A 120 7.43 -2.83 14.55
CA LEU A 120 8.83 -3.04 14.93
C LEU A 120 8.97 -3.81 16.25
N ALA A 121 8.08 -3.57 17.21
CA ALA A 121 8.04 -4.30 18.48
C ALA A 121 7.65 -5.77 18.28
N GLU A 122 6.66 -6.05 17.42
CA GLU A 122 6.26 -7.42 17.08
C GLU A 122 7.36 -8.17 16.32
N PHE A 123 8.04 -7.51 15.38
CA PHE A 123 9.18 -8.10 14.66
C PHE A 123 10.30 -8.50 15.60
N ARG A 124 10.63 -7.65 16.58
CA ARG A 124 11.58 -8.00 17.63
C ARG A 124 11.10 -9.18 18.48
N ALA A 125 9.83 -9.16 18.89
CA ALA A 125 9.26 -10.22 19.74
C ALA A 125 9.23 -11.57 19.01
N ALA A 126 8.97 -11.57 17.71
CA ALA A 126 9.00 -12.75 16.85
C ALA A 126 10.43 -13.21 16.47
N GLY A 127 11.46 -12.42 16.77
CA GLY A 127 12.84 -12.73 16.41
C GLY A 127 13.06 -12.79 14.90
N VAL A 128 12.51 -11.86 14.13
CA VAL A 128 12.63 -11.88 12.67
C VAL A 128 14.08 -11.71 12.23
N ASP A 129 14.48 -12.45 11.19
CA ASP A 129 15.79 -12.31 10.54
C ASP A 129 15.82 -11.07 9.60
N ALA A 130 14.66 -10.77 9.01
CA ALA A 130 14.48 -9.70 8.04
C ALA A 130 13.15 -9.00 8.24
N ALA A 131 13.12 -7.67 8.07
CA ALA A 131 11.89 -6.91 7.96
C ALA A 131 11.79 -6.29 6.57
N VAL A 132 10.61 -6.34 5.94
CA VAL A 132 10.31 -5.61 4.71
C VAL A 132 9.29 -4.55 5.07
N VAL A 133 9.69 -3.28 5.00
CA VAL A 133 8.92 -2.16 5.55
C VAL A 133 8.56 -1.17 4.46
N GLU A 134 7.27 -0.95 4.27
CA GLU A 134 6.73 0.07 3.37
C GLU A 134 6.68 1.42 4.07
N ALA A 135 7.18 2.48 3.41
CA ALA A 135 6.99 3.85 3.86
C ALA A 135 5.55 4.34 3.60
N GLY A 136 5.00 5.08 4.54
CA GLY A 136 3.65 5.63 4.41
C GLY A 136 3.60 6.79 3.41
N LEU A 137 4.36 7.84 3.68
CA LEU A 137 4.39 9.06 2.86
C LEU A 137 5.80 9.63 2.73
N GLY A 138 6.22 9.85 1.48
CA GLY A 138 7.54 10.42 1.20
C GLY A 138 8.68 9.47 1.56
N GLY A 139 9.52 9.86 2.47
CA GLY A 139 10.66 9.09 2.97
C GLY A 139 11.39 9.82 4.10
N ARG A 140 11.89 11.04 3.85
CA ARG A 140 12.73 11.79 4.79
C ARG A 140 12.18 11.89 6.20
N LEU A 141 10.91 12.23 6.33
CA LEU A 141 10.21 12.46 7.59
C LEU A 141 9.16 11.39 7.89
N ASP A 142 9.13 10.31 7.10
CA ASP A 142 8.26 9.18 7.34
C ASP A 142 8.66 8.43 8.61
N ALA A 143 7.68 7.98 9.40
CA ALA A 143 7.94 7.29 10.67
C ALA A 143 8.81 6.03 10.49
N THR A 144 8.81 5.42 9.30
CA THR A 144 9.66 4.26 8.98
C THR A 144 11.13 4.62 8.74
N ASN A 145 11.48 5.92 8.59
CA ASN A 145 12.87 6.37 8.39
C ASN A 145 13.70 6.36 9.68
N VAL A 146 13.41 5.43 10.55
CA VAL A 146 14.18 5.08 11.76
C VAL A 146 14.98 3.78 11.57
N LEU A 147 14.80 3.14 10.42
CA LEU A 147 15.47 1.89 10.06
C LEU A 147 16.89 2.15 9.54
N ASP A 148 17.79 1.22 9.84
CA ASP A 148 19.07 1.10 9.16
C ASP A 148 18.96 -0.03 8.10
N ALA A 149 18.42 0.36 6.93
CA ALA A 149 18.09 -0.58 5.87
C ALA A 149 19.25 -0.74 4.87
N PRO A 150 19.89 -1.93 4.78
CA PRO A 150 20.95 -2.19 3.80
C PRO A 150 20.42 -2.24 2.35
N VAL A 151 19.12 -2.37 2.17
CA VAL A 151 18.46 -2.33 0.84
C VAL A 151 17.31 -1.36 0.88
N VAL A 152 17.30 -0.41 -0.06
CA VAL A 152 16.19 0.53 -0.27
C VAL A 152 15.63 0.33 -1.67
N VAL A 153 14.32 0.14 -1.76
CA VAL A 153 13.62 0.00 -3.04
C VAL A 153 12.86 1.29 -3.34
N LEU A 154 13.11 1.89 -4.50
CA LEU A 154 12.29 2.96 -5.06
C LEU A 154 11.48 2.40 -6.23
N THR A 155 10.19 2.17 -6.02
CA THR A 155 9.33 1.51 -7.01
C THR A 155 9.12 2.37 -8.26
N ASN A 156 8.62 3.57 -8.09
CA ASN A 156 8.46 4.61 -9.12
C ASN A 156 8.21 5.96 -8.46
N VAL A 157 8.26 7.02 -9.28
CA VAL A 157 7.97 8.38 -8.86
C VAL A 157 6.96 9.00 -9.81
N ASP A 158 5.77 9.32 -9.31
CA ASP A 158 4.76 10.11 -10.00
C ASP A 158 4.41 11.34 -9.16
N LEU A 159 3.75 12.34 -9.76
CA LEU A 159 3.27 13.52 -9.04
C LEU A 159 2.13 13.12 -8.10
N GLU A 160 2.42 13.10 -6.82
CA GLU A 160 1.48 12.79 -5.75
C GLU A 160 1.88 13.54 -4.48
N HIS A 161 0.89 13.99 -3.71
CA HIS A 161 1.11 14.78 -2.49
C HIS A 161 2.06 15.97 -2.70
N THR A 162 1.86 16.69 -3.81
CA THR A 162 2.76 17.77 -4.24
C THR A 162 2.86 18.91 -3.24
N ASP A 163 1.83 19.13 -2.44
CA ASP A 163 1.81 20.13 -1.35
C ASP A 163 2.79 19.77 -0.21
N VAL A 164 3.20 18.50 -0.09
CA VAL A 164 4.06 18.01 1.00
C VAL A 164 5.42 17.55 0.48
N LEU A 165 5.46 16.86 -0.67
CA LEU A 165 6.67 16.19 -1.17
C LEU A 165 7.44 17.00 -2.22
N GLY A 166 6.84 18.07 -2.77
CA GLY A 166 7.42 18.90 -3.83
C GLY A 166 6.64 18.86 -5.13
N GLY A 167 6.82 19.89 -5.97
CA GLY A 167 6.07 20.12 -7.20
C GLY A 167 6.60 19.38 -8.42
N THR A 168 7.76 18.72 -8.32
CA THR A 168 8.41 18.01 -9.41
C THR A 168 8.72 16.56 -9.04
N ARG A 169 8.83 15.69 -10.07
CA ARG A 169 9.23 14.28 -9.86
C ARG A 169 10.60 14.17 -9.20
N GLU A 170 11.52 15.07 -9.51
CA GLU A 170 12.86 15.07 -8.92
C GLU A 170 12.83 15.41 -7.43
N GLU A 171 12.05 16.42 -7.01
CA GLU A 171 11.87 16.74 -5.60
C GLU A 171 11.26 15.58 -4.82
N ILE A 172 10.23 14.94 -5.39
CA ILE A 172 9.58 13.77 -4.81
C ILE A 172 10.55 12.58 -4.71
N ALA A 173 11.37 12.34 -5.76
CA ALA A 173 12.40 11.30 -5.73
C ALA A 173 13.45 11.56 -4.65
N ARG A 174 13.90 12.80 -4.51
CA ARG A 174 14.85 13.24 -3.48
C ARG A 174 14.30 13.03 -2.07
N GLU A 175 13.03 13.36 -1.87
CA GLU A 175 12.32 13.15 -0.60
C GLU A 175 12.21 11.65 -0.26
N LYS A 176 11.88 10.82 -1.25
CA LYS A 176 11.78 9.36 -1.07
C LYS A 176 13.13 8.71 -0.81
N LEU A 177 14.17 9.06 -1.58
CA LEU A 177 15.51 8.51 -1.43
C LEU A 177 16.25 9.01 -0.16
N ALA A 178 15.71 9.99 0.55
CA ALA A 178 16.30 10.47 1.81
C ALA A 178 16.27 9.42 2.96
N VAL A 179 15.66 8.27 2.75
CA VAL A 179 15.77 7.09 3.66
C VAL A 179 17.08 6.33 3.46
N MET A 180 17.81 6.58 2.37
CA MET A 180 19.06 5.89 2.06
C MET A 180 20.10 6.13 3.16
N ARG A 181 20.84 5.08 3.49
CA ARG A 181 22.00 5.15 4.38
C ARG A 181 23.28 4.90 3.59
N PRO A 182 24.42 5.49 4.00
CA PRO A 182 25.70 5.21 3.38
C PRO A 182 26.01 3.70 3.36
N GLY A 183 26.34 3.18 2.20
CA GLY A 183 26.65 1.75 2.03
C GLY A 183 25.47 0.87 1.63
N ALA A 184 24.23 1.39 1.61
CA ALA A 184 23.06 0.63 1.20
C ALA A 184 23.04 0.37 -0.33
N THR A 185 22.31 -0.65 -0.74
CA THR A 185 21.97 -0.91 -2.14
C THR A 185 20.63 -0.26 -2.48
N ALA A 186 20.60 0.54 -3.56
CA ALA A 186 19.36 1.05 -4.14
C ALA A 186 18.85 0.09 -5.21
N VAL A 187 17.59 -0.34 -5.12
CA VAL A 187 16.87 -1.07 -6.17
C VAL A 187 15.83 -0.13 -6.76
N LEU A 188 15.95 0.16 -8.06
CA LEU A 188 15.20 1.22 -8.72
C LEU A 188 14.28 0.66 -9.81
N GLY A 189 13.03 1.09 -9.82
CA GLY A 189 12.09 0.82 -10.90
C GLY A 189 12.29 1.73 -12.13
N GLU A 190 13.07 2.80 -11.99
CA GLU A 190 13.29 3.80 -13.02
C GLU A 190 14.76 4.22 -13.09
N PRO A 191 15.41 4.12 -14.26
CA PRO A 191 16.85 4.39 -14.38
C PRO A 191 17.22 5.86 -14.17
N GLU A 192 16.30 6.77 -14.35
CA GLU A 192 16.55 8.22 -14.20
C GLU A 192 16.95 8.63 -12.78
N TRP A 193 16.69 7.78 -11.76
CA TRP A 193 17.03 8.05 -10.37
C TRP A 193 18.37 7.50 -9.91
N GLU A 194 19.17 6.87 -10.80
CA GLU A 194 20.44 6.26 -10.43
C GLU A 194 21.41 7.23 -9.79
N GLU A 195 21.61 8.39 -10.43
CA GLU A 195 22.54 9.40 -9.94
C GLU A 195 22.07 9.98 -8.60
N LEU A 196 20.77 10.21 -8.47
CA LEU A 196 20.17 10.70 -7.23
C LEU A 196 20.33 9.69 -6.09
N ALA A 197 20.17 8.38 -6.37
CA ALA A 197 20.41 7.32 -5.39
C ALA A 197 21.87 7.27 -4.93
N ARG A 198 22.83 7.45 -5.83
CA ARG A 198 24.27 7.54 -5.49
C ARG A 198 24.56 8.76 -4.61
N GLN A 199 24.00 9.92 -4.95
CA GLN A 199 24.10 11.14 -4.14
C GLN A 199 23.47 10.98 -2.75
N ALA A 200 22.41 10.19 -2.64
CA ALA A 200 21.78 9.85 -1.36
C ALA A 200 22.58 8.85 -0.50
N GLY A 201 23.65 8.24 -1.03
CA GLY A 201 24.54 7.35 -0.29
C GLY A 201 24.54 5.89 -0.73
N ALA A 202 23.87 5.54 -1.84
CA ALA A 202 23.89 4.17 -2.37
C ALA A 202 25.32 3.75 -2.78
N ALA A 203 25.79 2.63 -2.23
CA ALA A 203 27.05 2.01 -2.64
C ALA A 203 26.90 1.16 -3.90
N ALA A 204 25.70 0.62 -4.14
CA ALA A 204 25.33 -0.13 -5.32
C ALA A 204 23.94 0.31 -5.80
N VAL A 205 23.72 0.24 -7.11
CA VAL A 205 22.42 0.54 -7.73
C VAL A 205 22.06 -0.58 -8.70
N VAL A 206 20.85 -1.12 -8.54
CA VAL A 206 20.24 -2.14 -9.40
C VAL A 206 18.99 -1.55 -10.02
N VAL A 207 18.87 -1.57 -11.34
CA VAL A 207 17.69 -1.08 -12.07
C VAL A 207 16.96 -2.25 -12.71
N THR A 208 15.67 -2.39 -12.40
CA THR A 208 14.85 -3.55 -12.85
C THR A 208 13.72 -3.16 -13.80
N GLY A 209 13.39 -1.88 -13.92
CA GLY A 209 12.13 -1.45 -14.52
C GLY A 209 10.95 -1.52 -13.53
N ARG A 210 9.78 -1.02 -13.97
CA ARG A 210 8.57 -0.84 -13.14
C ARG A 210 7.78 -2.16 -12.91
N SER A 211 8.44 -3.28 -12.70
CA SER A 211 7.81 -4.56 -12.33
C SER A 211 7.95 -4.79 -10.83
N ASN A 212 6.83 -4.90 -10.12
CA ASN A 212 6.85 -5.17 -8.67
C ASN A 212 7.58 -6.48 -8.35
N LEU A 213 7.39 -7.52 -9.18
CA LEU A 213 8.10 -8.80 -9.02
C LEU A 213 9.60 -8.64 -9.22
N ALA A 214 10.03 -7.96 -10.30
CA ALA A 214 11.45 -7.75 -10.57
C ALA A 214 12.13 -6.91 -9.47
N LEU A 215 11.43 -5.90 -8.94
CA LEU A 215 11.87 -5.11 -7.79
C LEU A 215 12.02 -5.98 -6.53
N ALA A 216 11.03 -6.82 -6.25
CA ALA A 216 11.04 -7.70 -5.09
C ALA A 216 12.17 -8.74 -5.17
N VAL A 217 12.38 -9.35 -6.35
CA VAL A 217 13.49 -10.28 -6.61
C VAL A 217 14.84 -9.60 -6.39
N ALA A 218 15.07 -8.45 -7.04
CA ALA A 218 16.32 -7.71 -6.89
C ALA A 218 16.59 -7.25 -5.45
N ALA A 219 15.52 -6.90 -4.72
CA ALA A 219 15.64 -6.53 -3.31
C ALA A 219 16.01 -7.73 -2.44
N ALA A 220 15.36 -8.90 -2.64
CA ALA A 220 15.66 -10.12 -1.92
C ALA A 220 17.09 -10.63 -2.22
N GLU A 221 17.52 -10.62 -3.50
CA GLU A 221 18.87 -10.96 -3.92
C GLU A 221 19.93 -10.03 -3.32
N SER A 222 19.67 -8.72 -3.34
CA SER A 222 20.56 -7.72 -2.74
C SER A 222 20.69 -7.91 -1.22
N PHE A 223 19.57 -8.27 -0.57
CA PHE A 223 19.55 -8.51 0.88
C PHE A 223 20.30 -9.79 1.28
N LEU A 224 20.12 -10.87 0.50
CA LEU A 224 20.72 -12.19 0.77
C LEU A 224 22.13 -12.36 0.19
N GLY A 225 22.51 -11.55 -0.80
CA GLY A 225 23.78 -11.69 -1.53
C GLY A 225 23.82 -12.93 -2.45
N LYS A 226 22.67 -13.45 -2.87
CA LYS A 226 22.53 -14.62 -3.76
C LYS A 226 21.27 -14.50 -4.62
N GLN A 227 21.22 -15.25 -5.72
CA GLN A 227 20.00 -15.36 -6.53
C GLN A 227 18.88 -16.06 -5.78
N VAL A 228 17.62 -15.68 -6.08
CA VAL A 228 16.41 -16.29 -5.52
C VAL A 228 15.48 -16.78 -6.64
N ASP A 229 14.70 -17.83 -6.34
CA ASP A 229 13.63 -18.29 -7.23
C ASP A 229 12.45 -17.28 -7.15
N PRO A 230 11.98 -16.68 -8.27
CA PRO A 230 10.85 -15.77 -8.26
C PRO A 230 9.49 -16.46 -8.08
N ALA A 231 9.37 -17.77 -8.36
CA ALA A 231 8.10 -18.49 -8.39
C ALA A 231 7.23 -18.31 -7.13
N PRO A 232 7.76 -18.34 -5.89
CA PRO A 232 6.93 -18.10 -4.70
C PRO A 232 6.22 -16.75 -4.67
N ALA A 233 6.76 -15.72 -5.33
CA ALA A 233 6.17 -14.39 -5.35
C ALA A 233 5.24 -14.16 -6.55
N GLU A 234 5.30 -14.98 -7.59
CA GLU A 234 4.40 -14.89 -8.76
C GLU A 234 2.95 -15.16 -8.37
N ASP A 235 2.73 -16.07 -7.44
CA ASP A 235 1.42 -16.46 -6.91
C ASP A 235 0.97 -15.62 -5.71
N ALA A 236 1.80 -14.67 -5.26
CA ALA A 236 1.49 -13.86 -4.09
C ALA A 236 0.29 -12.94 -4.37
N THR A 237 -0.79 -13.15 -3.65
CA THR A 237 -1.97 -12.29 -3.70
C THR A 237 -1.87 -11.17 -2.69
N VAL A 238 -2.22 -9.96 -3.11
CA VAL A 238 -2.27 -8.79 -2.23
C VAL A 238 -3.69 -8.20 -2.30
N PRO A 239 -4.40 -8.07 -1.17
CA PRO A 239 -5.76 -7.55 -1.17
C PRO A 239 -5.86 -6.22 -1.92
N GLY A 240 -6.84 -6.11 -2.81
CA GLY A 240 -7.07 -4.91 -3.62
C GLY A 240 -5.93 -4.54 -4.58
N ARG A 241 -5.14 -5.52 -5.05
CA ARG A 241 -4.11 -5.33 -6.09
C ARG A 241 -4.28 -6.38 -7.18
N LEU A 242 -5.02 -6.04 -8.24
CA LEU A 242 -5.47 -6.96 -9.28
C LEU A 242 -6.07 -8.25 -8.70
N GLU A 243 -6.74 -8.12 -7.57
CA GLU A 243 -7.31 -9.23 -6.83
C GLU A 243 -8.49 -9.83 -7.58
N ARG A 244 -8.40 -11.11 -7.94
CA ARG A 244 -9.51 -11.84 -8.56
C ARG A 244 -10.49 -12.29 -7.47
N VAL A 245 -11.69 -11.70 -7.48
CA VAL A 245 -12.73 -11.90 -6.46
C VAL A 245 -13.80 -12.87 -6.92
N GLY A 246 -14.03 -12.96 -8.24
CA GLY A 246 -15.06 -13.81 -8.83
C GLY A 246 -14.72 -14.24 -10.25
N ASP A 247 -15.39 -15.29 -10.72
CA ASP A 247 -15.14 -15.91 -12.01
C ASP A 247 -16.31 -15.78 -13.02
N SER A 248 -17.51 -15.54 -12.53
CA SER A 248 -18.73 -15.51 -13.37
C SER A 248 -19.77 -14.53 -12.81
N PRO A 249 -19.67 -13.24 -13.20
CA PRO A 249 -18.67 -12.61 -14.09
C PRO A 249 -17.25 -12.65 -13.52
N LEU A 250 -16.26 -12.48 -14.40
CA LEU A 250 -14.90 -12.22 -13.93
C LEU A 250 -14.91 -10.92 -13.14
N GLU A 251 -14.50 -10.95 -11.87
CA GLU A 251 -14.48 -9.77 -11.02
C GLU A 251 -13.08 -9.54 -10.49
N ILE A 252 -12.57 -8.32 -10.73
CA ILE A 252 -11.23 -7.89 -10.32
C ILE A 252 -11.37 -6.62 -9.48
N TRP A 253 -10.71 -6.60 -8.32
CA TRP A 253 -10.60 -5.46 -7.45
C TRP A 253 -9.19 -4.89 -7.47
N ASP A 254 -9.09 -3.58 -7.68
CA ASP A 254 -7.80 -2.89 -7.64
C ASP A 254 -7.94 -1.47 -7.08
N GLY A 255 -7.13 -1.13 -6.10
CA GLY A 255 -7.13 0.16 -5.42
C GLY A 255 -6.40 1.28 -6.18
N ALA A 256 -6.27 1.20 -7.50
CA ALA A 256 -5.73 2.28 -8.32
C ALA A 256 -6.52 3.57 -8.11
N HIS A 257 -5.84 4.64 -7.72
CA HIS A 257 -6.44 5.90 -7.30
C HIS A 257 -5.72 7.13 -7.88
N ASN A 258 -4.87 6.91 -8.86
CA ASN A 258 -4.22 7.93 -9.67
C ASN A 258 -4.01 7.41 -11.10
N LEU A 259 -3.66 8.30 -12.02
CA LEU A 259 -3.53 7.95 -13.44
C LEU A 259 -2.46 6.88 -13.70
N GLY A 260 -1.33 6.94 -12.98
CA GLY A 260 -0.26 5.93 -13.08
C GLY A 260 -0.73 4.55 -12.63
N GLY A 261 -1.48 4.48 -11.51
CA GLY A 261 -2.10 3.24 -11.01
C GLY A 261 -3.12 2.67 -12.00
N VAL A 262 -4.03 3.50 -12.53
CA VAL A 262 -4.99 3.09 -13.57
C VAL A 262 -4.26 2.54 -14.79
N GLY A 263 -3.24 3.22 -15.29
CA GLY A 263 -2.42 2.75 -16.42
C GLY A 263 -1.76 1.39 -16.15
N TYR A 264 -1.31 1.16 -14.90
CA TYR A 264 -0.74 -0.13 -14.49
C TYR A 264 -1.78 -1.26 -14.55
N VAL A 265 -2.99 -1.01 -14.07
CA VAL A 265 -4.12 -1.96 -14.09
C VAL A 265 -4.51 -2.27 -15.53
N LEU A 266 -4.75 -1.25 -16.36
CA LEU A 266 -5.15 -1.42 -17.76
C LEU A 266 -4.21 -2.32 -18.55
N ALA A 267 -2.90 -2.21 -18.32
CA ALA A 267 -1.89 -2.99 -19.01
C ALA A 267 -1.86 -4.48 -18.59
N ARG A 268 -2.54 -4.86 -17.50
CA ARG A 268 -2.49 -6.21 -16.89
C ARG A 268 -3.83 -6.93 -16.81
N LEU A 269 -4.92 -6.22 -17.03
CA LEU A 269 -6.23 -6.84 -17.08
C LEU A 269 -6.35 -7.80 -18.29
N PRO A 270 -7.02 -8.94 -18.13
CA PRO A 270 -7.42 -9.77 -19.27
C PRO A 270 -8.18 -8.94 -20.31
N SER A 271 -7.92 -9.22 -21.61
CA SER A 271 -8.59 -8.53 -22.72
C SER A 271 -10.08 -8.88 -22.77
N ARG A 272 -10.90 -8.07 -22.11
CA ARG A 272 -12.36 -8.21 -22.02
C ARG A 272 -12.99 -6.81 -21.96
N ARG A 273 -14.31 -6.74 -22.15
CA ARG A 273 -15.10 -5.55 -21.81
C ARG A 273 -15.51 -5.63 -20.35
N TYR A 274 -15.29 -4.55 -19.63
CA TYR A 274 -15.60 -4.45 -18.19
C TYR A 274 -16.74 -3.48 -17.95
N VAL A 275 -17.61 -3.80 -17.00
CA VAL A 275 -18.39 -2.81 -16.27
C VAL A 275 -17.47 -2.28 -15.17
N VAL A 276 -17.26 -0.96 -15.15
CA VAL A 276 -16.37 -0.33 -14.18
C VAL A 276 -17.18 0.22 -13.01
N VAL A 277 -16.86 -0.18 -11.79
CA VAL A 277 -17.39 0.39 -10.54
C VAL A 277 -16.29 1.24 -9.91
N ALA A 278 -16.56 2.51 -9.62
CA ALA A 278 -15.54 3.33 -8.98
C ALA A 278 -16.10 4.34 -7.99
N SER A 279 -15.26 4.63 -6.97
CA SER A 279 -15.32 5.81 -6.11
C SER A 279 -13.98 6.53 -6.19
N ILE A 280 -13.97 7.81 -6.51
CA ILE A 280 -12.73 8.57 -6.71
C ILE A 280 -12.74 9.77 -5.77
N LEU A 281 -11.58 10.05 -5.15
CA LEU A 281 -11.43 11.20 -4.24
C LEU A 281 -11.35 12.50 -5.05
N ALA A 282 -11.90 13.58 -4.51
CA ALA A 282 -12.03 14.89 -5.18
C ALA A 282 -10.66 15.54 -5.49
N ASP A 283 -9.62 15.20 -4.73
CA ASP A 283 -8.26 15.71 -4.88
C ASP A 283 -7.45 15.00 -6.00
N LYS A 284 -8.04 14.02 -6.69
CA LYS A 284 -7.37 13.26 -7.75
C LYS A 284 -7.70 13.79 -9.14
N ASP A 285 -6.91 13.39 -10.13
CA ASP A 285 -7.21 13.66 -11.55
C ASP A 285 -8.37 12.78 -12.02
N VAL A 286 -9.58 13.18 -11.62
CA VAL A 286 -10.81 12.42 -11.89
C VAL A 286 -11.05 12.25 -13.37
N ASP A 287 -10.90 13.33 -14.16
CA ASP A 287 -11.18 13.33 -15.59
C ASP A 287 -10.17 12.45 -16.35
N GLY A 288 -8.89 12.54 -16.00
CA GLY A 288 -7.85 11.68 -16.56
C GLY A 288 -8.05 10.19 -16.22
N MET A 289 -8.46 9.87 -14.98
CA MET A 289 -8.77 8.50 -14.59
C MET A 289 -9.99 7.96 -15.33
N LEU A 290 -11.08 8.73 -15.44
CA LEU A 290 -12.30 8.33 -16.18
C LEU A 290 -12.01 8.11 -17.66
N ALA A 291 -11.25 9.02 -18.29
CA ALA A 291 -10.84 8.88 -19.69
C ALA A 291 -10.01 7.60 -19.91
N ALA A 292 -9.09 7.28 -19.01
CA ALA A 292 -8.31 6.05 -19.10
C ALA A 292 -9.17 4.79 -18.90
N LEU A 293 -10.05 4.79 -17.90
CA LEU A 293 -10.93 3.66 -17.59
C LEU A 293 -11.96 3.37 -18.69
N SER A 294 -12.38 4.38 -19.48
CA SER A 294 -13.32 4.20 -20.58
C SER A 294 -12.81 3.29 -21.72
N ALA A 295 -11.46 3.07 -21.78
CA ALA A 295 -10.89 2.10 -22.69
C ALA A 295 -11.29 0.64 -22.40
N LEU A 296 -11.79 0.36 -21.17
CA LEU A 296 -12.20 -1.00 -20.75
C LEU A 296 -13.63 -1.38 -21.20
N GLY A 297 -14.49 -0.40 -21.42
CA GLY A 297 -15.91 -0.64 -21.75
C GLY A 297 -16.70 0.64 -21.77
N ASP A 298 -17.98 0.51 -22.03
CA ASP A 298 -18.93 1.63 -22.21
C ASP A 298 -19.81 1.88 -20.98
N THR A 299 -19.71 1.01 -19.96
CA THR A 299 -20.61 1.03 -18.80
C THR A 299 -19.86 1.35 -17.51
N PHE A 300 -20.33 2.36 -16.78
CA PHE A 300 -19.74 2.83 -15.52
C PHE A 300 -20.81 2.88 -14.42
N VAL A 301 -20.47 2.43 -13.22
CA VAL A 301 -21.30 2.55 -12.00
C VAL A 301 -20.56 3.43 -11.02
N ALA A 302 -21.06 4.65 -10.82
CA ALA A 302 -20.53 5.58 -9.84
C ALA A 302 -21.05 5.23 -8.45
N THR A 303 -20.14 5.09 -7.48
CA THR A 303 -20.46 4.82 -6.07
C THR A 303 -19.72 5.76 -5.12
N LEU A 304 -19.98 5.65 -3.81
CA LEU A 304 -19.42 6.51 -2.78
C LEU A 304 -18.74 5.66 -1.70
N SER A 305 -17.44 5.82 -1.53
CA SER A 305 -16.75 5.27 -0.36
C SER A 305 -16.98 6.13 0.90
N THR A 306 -16.78 5.54 2.07
CA THR A 306 -16.96 6.23 3.37
C THR A 306 -15.95 7.34 3.63
N ASN A 307 -14.90 7.48 2.80
CA ASN A 307 -13.91 8.55 2.95
C ASN A 307 -14.53 9.92 2.66
N SER A 308 -14.37 10.88 3.58
CA SER A 308 -14.96 12.23 3.47
C SER A 308 -14.49 13.05 2.26
N ARG A 309 -13.39 12.67 1.62
CA ARG A 309 -12.89 13.32 0.39
C ARG A 309 -13.45 12.69 -0.89
N ALA A 310 -14.25 11.62 -0.79
CA ALA A 310 -14.81 10.98 -1.97
C ALA A 310 -15.81 11.93 -2.65
N LEU A 311 -15.78 11.98 -4.00
CA LEU A 311 -16.82 12.66 -4.77
C LEU A 311 -18.16 11.99 -4.51
N ALA A 312 -19.21 12.78 -4.35
CA ALA A 312 -20.56 12.24 -4.31
C ALA A 312 -20.85 11.41 -5.57
N ALA A 313 -21.53 10.27 -5.42
CA ALA A 313 -21.79 9.35 -6.54
C ALA A 313 -22.45 10.05 -7.75
N GLY A 314 -23.39 10.97 -7.52
CA GLY A 314 -24.03 11.75 -8.58
C GLY A 314 -23.09 12.72 -9.29
N GLU A 315 -22.14 13.32 -8.58
CA GLU A 315 -21.13 14.19 -9.18
C GLU A 315 -20.14 13.38 -10.03
N LEU A 316 -19.68 12.23 -9.50
CA LEU A 316 -18.82 11.31 -10.24
C LEU A 316 -19.51 10.80 -11.50
N ALA A 317 -20.80 10.42 -11.39
CA ALA A 317 -21.61 10.00 -12.54
C ALA A 317 -21.74 11.09 -13.61
N ALA A 318 -21.98 12.34 -13.22
CA ALA A 318 -22.06 13.47 -14.16
C ALA A 318 -20.75 13.68 -14.93
N LYS A 319 -19.59 13.51 -14.26
CA LYS A 319 -18.27 13.53 -14.92
C LYS A 319 -18.06 12.33 -15.84
N ALA A 320 -18.42 11.11 -15.39
CA ALA A 320 -18.30 9.87 -16.15
C ALA A 320 -19.11 9.87 -17.44
N GLY A 321 -20.27 10.55 -17.48
CA GLY A 321 -21.12 10.70 -18.67
C GLY A 321 -20.45 11.36 -19.89
N ARG A 322 -19.25 11.95 -19.71
CA ARG A 322 -18.44 12.46 -20.83
C ARG A 322 -17.57 11.38 -21.50
N PHE A 323 -17.41 10.23 -20.86
CA PHE A 323 -16.46 9.19 -21.25
C PHE A 323 -17.12 7.83 -21.46
N PHE A 324 -18.31 7.59 -20.87
CA PHE A 324 -19.03 6.33 -20.93
C PHE A 324 -20.44 6.52 -21.51
N ASP A 325 -20.89 5.58 -22.34
CA ASP A 325 -22.20 5.64 -22.97
C ASP A 325 -23.35 5.35 -21.97
N ARG A 326 -23.06 4.51 -20.98
CA ARG A 326 -24.00 4.14 -19.93
C ARG A 326 -23.38 4.42 -18.54
N VAL A 327 -24.05 5.25 -17.75
CA VAL A 327 -23.63 5.59 -16.40
C VAL A 327 -24.79 5.35 -15.43
N GLU A 328 -24.54 4.55 -14.43
CA GLU A 328 -25.44 4.30 -13.30
C GLU A 328 -24.90 5.00 -12.05
N THR A 329 -25.81 5.39 -11.14
CA THR A 329 -25.47 6.02 -9.87
C THR A 329 -26.04 5.19 -8.74
N VAL A 330 -25.17 4.52 -7.98
CA VAL A 330 -25.55 3.67 -6.85
C VAL A 330 -24.66 4.05 -5.67
N ALA A 331 -25.21 4.72 -4.66
CA ALA A 331 -24.43 5.29 -3.57
C ALA A 331 -23.79 4.22 -2.67
N ASP A 332 -24.51 3.15 -2.39
CA ASP A 332 -23.99 2.03 -1.59
C ASP A 332 -23.00 1.20 -2.40
N PRO A 333 -21.76 0.98 -1.91
CA PRO A 333 -20.73 0.22 -2.61
C PRO A 333 -21.12 -1.24 -2.92
N ALA A 334 -21.78 -1.92 -1.98
CA ALA A 334 -22.17 -3.32 -2.16
C ALA A 334 -23.26 -3.45 -3.22
N GLU A 335 -24.27 -2.59 -3.18
CA GLU A 335 -25.32 -2.53 -4.19
C GLU A 335 -24.75 -2.15 -5.57
N ALA A 336 -23.75 -1.24 -5.62
CA ALA A 336 -23.07 -0.87 -6.87
C ALA A 336 -22.37 -2.06 -7.53
N VAL A 337 -21.70 -2.90 -6.75
CA VAL A 337 -21.06 -4.12 -7.25
C VAL A 337 -22.10 -5.13 -7.73
N GLU A 338 -23.20 -5.34 -6.99
CA GLU A 338 -24.29 -6.22 -7.43
C GLU A 338 -24.94 -5.73 -8.74
N GLN A 339 -25.17 -4.43 -8.87
CA GLN A 339 -25.66 -3.83 -10.12
C GLN A 339 -24.69 -4.05 -11.27
N ALA A 340 -23.39 -3.88 -11.03
CA ALA A 340 -22.37 -4.13 -12.05
C ALA A 340 -22.30 -5.61 -12.49
N ARG A 341 -22.44 -6.55 -11.55
CA ARG A 341 -22.53 -8.00 -11.85
C ARG A 341 -23.73 -8.30 -12.73
N ALA A 342 -24.89 -7.71 -12.41
CA ALA A 342 -26.10 -7.89 -13.22
C ALA A 342 -25.93 -7.32 -14.64
N LEU A 343 -25.28 -6.16 -14.78
CA LEU A 343 -24.99 -5.54 -16.08
C LEU A 343 -23.97 -6.32 -16.91
N ALA A 344 -22.94 -6.88 -16.29
CA ALA A 344 -21.93 -7.69 -16.95
C ALA A 344 -22.47 -9.04 -17.40
N GLY A 345 -23.41 -9.62 -16.65
CA GLY A 345 -23.89 -10.99 -16.86
C GLY A 345 -22.79 -12.02 -16.60
N THR A 346 -23.14 -13.29 -16.63
CA THR A 346 -22.23 -14.39 -16.26
C THR A 346 -20.97 -14.52 -17.14
N GLY A 347 -21.03 -14.08 -18.38
CA GLY A 347 -19.89 -14.11 -19.33
C GLY A 347 -19.07 -12.84 -19.39
N GLY A 348 -19.49 -11.78 -18.67
CA GLY A 348 -18.84 -10.47 -18.67
C GLY A 348 -17.73 -10.34 -17.66
N ALA A 349 -17.32 -9.08 -17.43
CA ALA A 349 -16.30 -8.76 -16.43
C ALA A 349 -16.64 -7.47 -15.69
N VAL A 350 -16.24 -7.39 -14.40
CA VAL A 350 -16.38 -6.24 -13.53
C VAL A 350 -15.01 -5.82 -13.02
N LEU A 351 -14.72 -4.54 -13.07
CA LEU A 351 -13.56 -3.93 -12.39
C LEU A 351 -14.07 -3.01 -11.29
N VAL A 352 -13.66 -3.24 -10.05
CA VAL A 352 -13.90 -2.34 -8.92
C VAL A 352 -12.62 -1.59 -8.61
N THR A 353 -12.63 -0.24 -8.70
CA THR A 353 -11.40 0.56 -8.62
C THR A 353 -11.64 2.02 -8.18
N GLY A 354 -10.61 2.87 -8.26
CA GLY A 354 -10.66 4.30 -8.01
C GLY A 354 -10.29 4.71 -6.59
N SER A 355 -10.37 3.79 -5.61
CA SER A 355 -10.00 4.08 -4.22
C SER A 355 -9.77 2.81 -3.42
N LEU A 356 -8.74 2.80 -2.57
CA LEU A 356 -8.55 1.77 -1.55
C LEU A 356 -9.65 1.81 -0.48
N TYR A 357 -10.21 2.98 -0.21
CA TYR A 357 -11.32 3.12 0.75
C TYR A 357 -12.58 2.42 0.25
N LEU A 358 -12.86 2.47 -1.06
CA LEU A 358 -13.96 1.70 -1.66
C LEU A 358 -13.76 0.20 -1.40
N LEU A 359 -12.55 -0.30 -1.63
CA LEU A 359 -12.25 -1.72 -1.42
C LEU A 359 -12.33 -2.12 0.06
N ALA A 360 -11.90 -1.24 0.97
CA ALA A 360 -12.01 -1.45 2.39
C ALA A 360 -13.49 -1.52 2.85
N ASP A 361 -14.34 -0.61 2.35
CA ASP A 361 -15.77 -0.64 2.64
C ASP A 361 -16.41 -1.97 2.17
N LEU A 362 -16.06 -2.42 0.96
CA LEU A 362 -16.54 -3.68 0.41
C LEU A 362 -16.00 -4.91 1.14
N ALA A 363 -14.78 -4.86 1.66
CA ALA A 363 -14.20 -5.97 2.41
C ALA A 363 -14.94 -6.24 3.73
N THR A 364 -15.57 -5.22 4.35
CA THR A 364 -16.35 -5.39 5.59
C THR A 364 -17.64 -6.18 5.40
N VAL A 365 -18.20 -6.19 4.18
CA VAL A 365 -19.46 -6.88 3.85
C VAL A 365 -19.22 -8.18 3.07
N ARG A 366 -17.96 -8.49 2.76
CA ARG A 366 -17.59 -9.72 2.06
C ARG A 366 -17.77 -10.93 2.98
N PRO A 367 -18.45 -12.02 2.56
CA PRO A 367 -18.40 -13.26 3.30
C PRO A 367 -16.93 -13.68 3.46
N GLN A 368 -16.48 -13.84 4.71
CA GLN A 368 -15.13 -14.38 4.94
C GLN A 368 -15.06 -15.75 4.28
N ALA A 369 -14.11 -15.94 3.38
CA ALA A 369 -13.83 -17.27 2.87
C ALA A 369 -13.52 -18.18 4.06
N PRO A 370 -14.05 -19.43 4.12
CA PRO A 370 -13.68 -20.34 5.18
C PRO A 370 -12.15 -20.47 5.15
N VAL A 371 -11.53 -20.20 6.30
CA VAL A 371 -10.09 -20.44 6.51
C VAL A 371 -9.83 -21.91 6.19
N PRO A 372 -8.90 -22.25 5.30
CA PRO A 372 -8.61 -23.63 4.91
C PRO A 372 -8.05 -24.46 6.06
#